data_7d41c12bddf515b9f34d9ede823f3354
#
_entry.id   7d41c12bddf515b9f34d9ede823f3354
#
_cell.length_a   1.000
_cell.length_b   1.000
_cell.length_c   1.000
_cell.angle_alpha   90.00
_cell.angle_beta   90.00
_cell.angle_gamma   90.00
#
_symmetry.space_group_name_H-M   'P 1'
#
loop_
_entity.id
_entity.type
_entity.pdbx_description
1 polymer ?
#
loop_
_entity_poly.entity_id
_entity_poly.type
_entity_poly.pdbx_seq_one_letter_code
_entity_poly.pdbx_strand_id
1 'polypeptide(L)'
;MTATAIPAPIGGWNARDSLDKMEPTDAVKLVNWIPRGSYVQSRGGYGVHASGLGGPVLTLAPYRGAVELLLAAANGSVWDVTGAKFTVGTGFSSDRWQVTNHSTRLIFVNGADNPQVFDGATMTAANFTGSPGTFTPSTMWGCNSFKGRVFYWAQSSQAFWYATAGAYQGVMAKYDLSSVLATGGTLIQMVTWTLDSGSGIDDLAAFIFSSGEVLVYSGSDPGAVNNWSLIGRFQIGEPLGPRAHAKVGGTEIILTRDGYIDLSVALKDGRYSEKSAYSSKIIKASKEVAFQYGGFNGWEAVLYPAGQMFIVNIPTSETTAFQHVRETSSGGWCEFQGWNAQTFCTFGNRLYFGDSDGNVCLADAGAADNGARIEAWAVPAFNSLGSRANRKQLTAVSVISSHSAPASFTYDGLADFSLVLRNTLQDDATSSGGEWDSSEWDVTDWSTGGIPTAGALVTKGWKNCHAIGYAVTVSVRIRQRAQVINWYSTNLQYRSAGVF
;
A
#
# COMPACT_ATOMS: atom_id res chain seq x y z
N MET A 1 20.99 16.67 -35.73
CA MET A 1 20.26 15.87 -34.71
C MET A 1 20.99 16.03 -33.40
N THR A 2 20.26 16.24 -32.33
CA THR A 2 20.81 16.38 -30.97
C THR A 2 20.34 15.18 -30.16
N ALA A 3 21.22 14.60 -29.34
CA ALA A 3 20.86 13.58 -28.38
C ALA A 3 20.98 14.12 -26.96
N THR A 4 20.06 13.78 -26.09
CA THR A 4 20.10 14.15 -24.68
C THR A 4 19.65 12.96 -23.82
N ALA A 5 20.22 12.83 -22.63
CA ALA A 5 19.82 11.83 -21.65
C ALA A 5 18.88 12.48 -20.62
N ILE A 6 17.81 11.78 -20.31
CA ILE A 6 16.88 12.13 -19.24
C ILE A 6 16.95 11.01 -18.19
N PRO A 7 17.01 11.29 -16.89
CA PRO A 7 16.99 10.27 -15.87
C PRO A 7 15.68 9.48 -15.94
N ALA A 8 15.67 8.24 -15.47
CA ALA A 8 14.43 7.54 -15.17
C ALA A 8 13.64 8.33 -14.09
N PRO A 9 12.32 8.17 -13.99
CA PRO A 9 11.49 8.94 -13.07
C PRO A 9 11.67 8.49 -11.60
N ILE A 10 12.89 8.64 -11.09
CA ILE A 10 13.28 8.25 -9.74
C ILE A 10 12.61 9.08 -8.64
N GLY A 11 12.15 10.29 -8.97
CA GLY A 11 11.32 11.12 -8.09
C GLY A 11 9.92 10.55 -7.88
N GLY A 12 9.49 9.60 -8.72
CA GLY A 12 8.20 8.93 -8.62
C GLY A 12 7.04 9.70 -9.24
N TRP A 13 5.85 9.19 -9.06
CA TRP A 13 4.60 9.79 -9.52
C TRP A 13 4.31 11.12 -8.81
N ASN A 14 4.02 12.14 -9.59
CA ASN A 14 3.65 13.47 -9.12
C ASN A 14 2.28 13.85 -9.70
N ALA A 15 1.27 13.85 -8.84
CA ALA A 15 -0.08 14.31 -9.16
C ALA A 15 -0.43 15.65 -8.49
N ARG A 16 0.56 16.34 -7.91
CA ARG A 16 0.40 17.66 -7.27
C ARG A 16 0.65 18.79 -8.24
N ASP A 17 1.82 18.75 -8.88
CA ASP A 17 2.34 19.87 -9.65
C ASP A 17 1.69 19.94 -11.04
N SER A 18 1.73 21.10 -11.68
CA SER A 18 1.30 21.25 -13.07
C SER A 18 2.32 20.60 -14.01
N LEU A 19 1.86 20.07 -15.14
CA LEU A 19 2.68 19.31 -16.07
C LEU A 19 3.89 20.08 -16.60
N ASP A 20 3.84 21.42 -16.63
CA ASP A 20 4.92 22.29 -17.07
C ASP A 20 5.94 22.63 -15.98
N LYS A 21 5.64 22.29 -14.72
CA LYS A 21 6.46 22.59 -13.53
C LYS A 21 7.02 21.36 -12.84
N MET A 22 6.71 20.16 -13.36
CA MET A 22 7.25 18.92 -12.83
C MET A 22 8.76 18.88 -12.97
N GLU A 23 9.41 18.32 -11.94
CA GLU A 23 10.84 18.05 -12.00
C GLU A 23 11.13 16.95 -13.04
N PRO A 24 12.26 17.03 -13.76
CA PRO A 24 12.61 16.03 -14.79
C PRO A 24 12.70 14.59 -14.27
N THR A 25 12.88 14.40 -12.98
CA THR A 25 12.93 13.10 -12.30
C THR A 25 11.56 12.57 -11.89
N ASP A 26 10.50 13.35 -12.09
CA ASP A 26 9.13 12.94 -11.77
C ASP A 26 8.46 12.22 -12.94
N ALA A 27 7.36 11.55 -12.65
CA ALA A 27 6.45 10.99 -13.63
C ALA A 27 5.05 11.60 -13.50
N VAL A 28 4.42 11.87 -14.63
CA VAL A 28 2.98 12.19 -14.73
C VAL A 28 2.15 10.97 -14.36
N LYS A 29 2.61 9.78 -14.71
CA LYS A 29 2.04 8.49 -14.34
C LYS A 29 3.16 7.46 -14.19
N LEU A 30 3.04 6.62 -13.17
CA LEU A 30 4.01 5.57 -12.86
C LEU A 30 3.27 4.36 -12.31
N VAL A 31 2.97 3.38 -13.18
CA VAL A 31 2.17 2.19 -12.85
C VAL A 31 3.06 0.96 -12.92
N ASN A 32 3.06 0.17 -11.85
CA ASN A 32 3.84 -1.05 -11.70
C ASN A 32 5.37 -0.84 -11.87
N TRP A 33 5.82 0.40 -11.66
CA TRP A 33 7.21 0.79 -11.60
C TRP A 33 7.51 1.43 -10.25
N ILE A 34 8.52 0.96 -9.54
CA ILE A 34 8.92 1.42 -8.21
C ILE A 34 10.15 2.34 -8.34
N PRO A 35 10.09 3.59 -7.86
CA PRO A 35 11.27 4.46 -7.82
C PRO A 35 12.22 4.02 -6.69
N ARG A 36 13.47 3.62 -7.05
CA ARG A 36 14.48 3.07 -6.13
C ARG A 36 15.66 4.03 -5.94
N GLY A 37 15.40 5.31 -5.77
CA GLY A 37 16.44 6.31 -5.53
C GLY A 37 17.36 6.59 -6.72
N SER A 38 18.02 5.61 -7.31
CA SER A 38 18.93 5.78 -8.45
C SER A 38 18.44 5.15 -9.76
N TYR A 39 17.38 4.37 -9.71
CA TYR A 39 16.74 3.71 -10.86
C TYR A 39 15.25 3.49 -10.56
N VAL A 40 14.53 3.07 -11.57
CA VAL A 40 13.12 2.65 -11.43
C VAL A 40 13.03 1.17 -11.75
N GLN A 41 12.38 0.41 -10.89
CA GLN A 41 12.27 -1.04 -10.97
C GLN A 41 10.82 -1.44 -11.26
N SER A 42 10.61 -2.38 -12.19
CA SER A 42 9.29 -3.00 -12.33
C SER A 42 8.95 -3.80 -11.07
N ARG A 43 7.68 -3.76 -10.64
CA ARG A 43 7.27 -4.47 -9.41
C ARG A 43 7.44 -5.97 -9.53
N GLY A 44 7.59 -6.64 -8.40
CA GLY A 44 7.44 -8.08 -8.28
C GLY A 44 5.99 -8.53 -8.54
N GLY A 45 5.82 -9.80 -8.88
CA GLY A 45 4.52 -10.43 -9.01
C GLY A 45 3.99 -11.00 -7.70
N TYR A 46 3.08 -11.95 -7.81
CA TYR A 46 2.60 -12.73 -6.68
C TYR A 46 2.36 -14.19 -7.07
N GLY A 47 2.36 -15.07 -6.07
CA GLY A 47 1.96 -16.46 -6.20
C GLY A 47 0.96 -16.85 -5.12
N VAL A 48 0.13 -17.84 -5.40
CA VAL A 48 -0.81 -18.37 -4.40
C VAL A 48 -0.03 -19.13 -3.33
N HIS A 49 -0.19 -18.74 -2.07
CA HIS A 49 0.38 -19.39 -0.90
C HIS A 49 -0.57 -20.44 -0.30
N ALA A 50 -1.85 -20.07 -0.14
CA ALA A 50 -2.89 -21.00 0.29
C ALA A 50 -4.17 -20.73 -0.50
N SER A 51 -4.97 -21.77 -0.81
CA SER A 51 -6.17 -21.65 -1.63
C SER A 51 -7.34 -22.44 -1.08
N GLY A 52 -8.54 -22.15 -1.62
CA GLY A 52 -9.76 -22.89 -1.31
C GLY A 52 -10.28 -22.62 0.11
N LEU A 53 -10.27 -21.37 0.55
CA LEU A 53 -10.84 -20.97 1.83
C LEU A 53 -12.38 -20.78 1.75
N GLY A 54 -12.98 -20.95 0.57
CA GLY A 54 -14.42 -21.03 0.38
C GLY A 54 -15.14 -19.70 0.16
N GLY A 55 -14.44 -18.56 0.23
CA GLY A 55 -14.98 -17.22 0.03
C GLY A 55 -13.89 -16.17 0.16
N PRO A 56 -14.22 -14.86 -0.06
CA PRO A 56 -13.23 -13.78 0.01
C PRO A 56 -12.45 -13.80 1.32
N VAL A 57 -11.13 -13.65 1.22
CA VAL A 57 -10.26 -13.53 2.40
C VAL A 57 -10.27 -12.08 2.87
N LEU A 58 -11.06 -11.78 3.88
CA LEU A 58 -11.31 -10.41 4.33
C LEU A 58 -10.44 -9.97 5.50
N THR A 59 -9.70 -10.91 6.11
CA THR A 59 -8.73 -10.60 7.17
C THR A 59 -7.54 -11.54 7.09
N LEU A 60 -6.36 -10.97 7.18
CA LEU A 60 -5.11 -11.67 7.47
C LEU A 60 -4.56 -11.13 8.79
N ALA A 61 -4.17 -12.02 9.69
CA ALA A 61 -3.73 -11.67 11.03
C ALA A 61 -2.47 -12.45 11.44
N PRO A 62 -1.38 -11.75 11.81
CA PRO A 62 -0.19 -12.40 12.32
C PRO A 62 -0.35 -12.66 13.82
N TYR A 63 -0.39 -13.91 14.22
CA TYR A 63 -0.28 -14.29 15.61
C TYR A 63 1.21 -14.28 16.03
N ARG A 64 1.49 -13.63 17.15
CA ARG A 64 2.83 -13.48 17.72
C ARG A 64 2.86 -14.06 19.13
N GLY A 65 3.06 -15.37 19.23
CA GLY A 65 3.22 -16.08 20.49
C GLY A 65 4.55 -16.84 20.56
N ALA A 66 4.55 -18.01 21.20
CA ALA A 66 5.71 -18.89 21.21
C ALA A 66 6.08 -19.41 19.79
N VAL A 67 5.08 -19.51 18.93
CA VAL A 67 5.21 -19.79 17.50
C VAL A 67 4.50 -18.66 16.76
N GLU A 68 5.08 -18.18 15.68
CA GLU A 68 4.42 -17.20 14.83
C GLU A 68 3.55 -17.92 13.79
N LEU A 69 2.28 -17.50 13.67
CA LEU A 69 1.32 -18.08 12.72
C LEU A 69 0.65 -16.99 11.90
N LEU A 70 0.33 -17.32 10.64
CA LEU A 70 -0.47 -16.49 9.75
C LEU A 70 -1.90 -17.03 9.72
N LEU A 71 -2.85 -16.25 10.21
CA LEU A 71 -4.26 -16.59 10.21
C LEU A 71 -4.99 -15.83 9.10
N ALA A 72 -5.99 -16.49 8.50
CA ALA A 72 -6.84 -15.93 7.45
C ALA A 72 -8.31 -16.15 7.82
N ALA A 73 -9.15 -15.11 7.67
CA ALA A 73 -10.60 -15.25 7.86
C ALA A 73 -11.33 -15.18 6.51
N ALA A 74 -12.12 -16.22 6.24
CA ALA A 74 -12.91 -16.36 5.03
C ALA A 74 -14.08 -17.33 5.25
N ASN A 75 -15.23 -17.04 4.65
CA ASN A 75 -16.43 -17.89 4.64
C ASN A 75 -16.89 -18.34 6.04
N GLY A 76 -16.92 -17.38 6.99
CA GLY A 76 -17.34 -17.62 8.37
C GLY A 76 -16.38 -18.49 9.17
N SER A 77 -15.15 -18.61 8.75
CA SER A 77 -14.13 -19.44 9.39
C SER A 77 -12.78 -18.71 9.48
N VAL A 78 -12.01 -19.07 10.50
CA VAL A 78 -10.62 -18.63 10.65
C VAL A 78 -9.71 -19.85 10.45
N TRP A 79 -8.70 -19.67 9.61
CA TRP A 79 -7.78 -20.71 9.16
C TRP A 79 -6.36 -20.34 9.57
N ASP A 80 -5.57 -21.30 10.01
CA ASP A 80 -4.12 -21.19 10.00
C ASP A 80 -3.65 -21.55 8.58
N VAL A 81 -2.93 -20.63 7.98
CA VAL A 81 -2.38 -20.75 6.62
C VAL A 81 -0.87 -20.60 6.59
N THR A 82 -0.21 -20.79 7.73
CA THR A 82 1.26 -20.70 7.84
C THR A 82 1.96 -21.76 6.99
N GLY A 83 1.40 -22.96 6.99
CA GLY A 83 1.84 -24.10 6.19
C GLY A 83 0.67 -24.79 5.52
N ALA A 84 0.45 -26.08 5.80
CA ALA A 84 -0.77 -26.74 5.39
C ALA A 84 -1.96 -26.12 6.13
N LYS A 85 -2.98 -25.67 5.38
CA LYS A 85 -4.12 -24.98 5.97
C LYS A 85 -4.95 -25.89 6.87
N PHE A 86 -5.38 -25.39 8.02
CA PHE A 86 -6.37 -26.04 8.87
C PHE A 86 -7.24 -25.00 9.58
N THR A 87 -8.45 -25.38 9.94
CA THR A 87 -9.43 -24.49 10.57
C THR A 87 -9.17 -24.39 12.06
N VAL A 88 -9.12 -23.15 12.58
CA VAL A 88 -8.95 -22.86 14.02
C VAL A 88 -10.22 -22.36 14.69
N GLY A 89 -11.19 -21.86 13.90
CA GLY A 89 -12.50 -21.40 14.38
C GLY A 89 -13.52 -21.34 13.25
N THR A 90 -14.81 -21.56 13.56
CA THR A 90 -15.92 -21.56 12.58
C THR A 90 -17.19 -20.97 13.15
N GLY A 91 -18.16 -20.68 12.26
CA GLY A 91 -19.49 -20.23 12.64
C GLY A 91 -19.58 -18.72 12.87
N PHE A 92 -18.72 -17.96 12.24
CA PHE A 92 -18.70 -16.51 12.37
C PHE A 92 -19.59 -15.82 11.32
N SER A 93 -20.19 -14.71 11.73
CA SER A 93 -21.12 -13.92 10.91
C SER A 93 -20.40 -12.93 9.99
N SER A 94 -19.15 -12.57 10.29
CA SER A 94 -18.35 -11.64 9.51
C SER A 94 -16.87 -12.01 9.53
N ASP A 95 -16.24 -11.96 8.37
CA ASP A 95 -14.80 -12.24 8.20
C ASP A 95 -13.93 -10.97 8.26
N ARG A 96 -14.53 -9.78 8.45
CA ARG A 96 -13.81 -8.51 8.62
C ARG A 96 -13.49 -8.25 10.09
N TRP A 97 -12.42 -8.86 10.56
CA TRP A 97 -11.96 -8.74 11.93
C TRP A 97 -10.98 -7.59 12.12
N GLN A 98 -11.10 -6.86 13.24
CA GLN A 98 -10.03 -6.07 13.78
C GLN A 98 -9.27 -6.93 14.80
N VAL A 99 -7.96 -6.87 14.78
CA VAL A 99 -7.14 -7.77 15.59
C VAL A 99 -6.05 -7.01 16.36
N THR A 100 -5.74 -7.51 17.54
CA THR A 100 -4.59 -7.01 18.32
C THR A 100 -3.89 -8.17 19.05
N ASN A 101 -2.56 -8.15 19.02
CA ASN A 101 -1.77 -9.06 19.84
C ASN A 101 -1.65 -8.48 21.25
N HIS A 102 -1.95 -9.28 22.25
CA HIS A 102 -1.79 -8.95 23.67
C HIS A 102 -1.13 -10.10 24.40
N SER A 103 0.10 -9.90 24.88
CA SER A 103 0.90 -10.99 25.45
C SER A 103 1.05 -12.15 24.45
N THR A 104 0.60 -13.34 24.81
CA THR A 104 0.61 -14.54 23.97
C THR A 104 -0.75 -14.84 23.34
N ARG A 105 -1.62 -13.84 23.22
CA ARG A 105 -2.98 -13.99 22.69
C ARG A 105 -3.19 -13.05 21.51
N LEU A 106 -3.93 -13.53 20.52
CA LEU A 106 -4.44 -12.69 19.44
C LEU A 106 -5.95 -12.53 19.62
N ILE A 107 -6.39 -11.30 19.74
CA ILE A 107 -7.79 -10.93 20.03
C ILE A 107 -8.43 -10.45 18.73
N PHE A 108 -9.64 -10.92 18.47
CA PHE A 108 -10.43 -10.64 17.29
C PHE A 108 -11.77 -10.03 17.66
N VAL A 109 -12.16 -8.95 16.99
CA VAL A 109 -13.49 -8.33 17.08
C VAL A 109 -13.97 -7.95 15.69
N ASN A 110 -15.28 -8.09 15.39
CA ASN A 110 -15.86 -7.79 14.08
C ASN A 110 -17.19 -7.02 14.14
N GLY A 111 -17.71 -6.73 15.34
CA GLY A 111 -18.96 -6.01 15.52
C GLY A 111 -20.23 -6.83 15.25
N ALA A 112 -20.11 -8.12 15.01
CA ALA A 112 -21.22 -9.04 14.76
C ALA A 112 -21.20 -10.27 15.69
N ASP A 113 -20.01 -10.77 16.00
CA ASP A 113 -19.78 -11.93 16.85
C ASP A 113 -19.13 -11.51 18.18
N ASN A 114 -19.27 -12.35 19.19
CA ASN A 114 -18.51 -12.15 20.42
C ASN A 114 -17.01 -12.13 20.14
N PRO A 115 -16.23 -11.26 20.80
CA PRO A 115 -14.78 -11.24 20.65
C PRO A 115 -14.19 -12.64 20.81
N GLN A 116 -13.28 -12.99 19.91
CA GLN A 116 -12.59 -14.28 19.93
C GLN A 116 -11.15 -14.10 20.37
N VAL A 117 -10.59 -15.11 20.99
CA VAL A 117 -9.21 -15.14 21.45
C VAL A 117 -8.54 -16.40 20.92
N PHE A 118 -7.46 -16.22 20.21
CA PHE A 118 -6.61 -17.31 19.72
C PHE A 118 -5.36 -17.42 20.60
N ASP A 119 -5.05 -18.63 21.05
CA ASP A 119 -3.97 -18.89 21.99
C ASP A 119 -2.72 -19.54 21.37
N GLY A 120 -2.72 -19.71 20.06
CA GLY A 120 -1.70 -20.42 19.30
C GLY A 120 -2.10 -21.83 18.89
N ALA A 121 -3.25 -22.32 19.37
CA ALA A 121 -3.78 -23.65 19.02
C ALA A 121 -5.29 -23.60 18.74
N THR A 122 -6.06 -22.94 19.61
CA THR A 122 -7.52 -22.90 19.54
C THR A 122 -8.06 -21.48 19.62
N MET A 123 -9.18 -21.26 18.94
CA MET A 123 -9.95 -20.02 19.02
C MET A 123 -11.15 -20.22 19.94
N THR A 124 -11.31 -19.36 20.92
CA THR A 124 -12.40 -19.41 21.91
C THR A 124 -13.01 -18.04 22.10
N ALA A 125 -14.31 -17.98 22.41
CA ALA A 125 -14.96 -16.73 22.75
C ALA A 125 -14.40 -16.17 24.07
N ALA A 126 -14.13 -14.86 24.08
CA ALA A 126 -13.71 -14.18 25.29
C ALA A 126 -14.83 -14.14 26.32
N ASN A 127 -14.49 -14.38 27.59
CA ASN A 127 -15.43 -14.38 28.68
C ASN A 127 -15.44 -13.02 29.41
N PHE A 128 -16.51 -12.27 29.25
CA PHE A 128 -16.70 -10.98 29.91
C PHE A 128 -17.71 -11.12 31.07
N THR A 129 -17.34 -10.60 32.22
CA THR A 129 -18.14 -10.71 33.46
C THR A 129 -18.27 -9.35 34.14
N GLY A 130 -19.47 -9.05 34.65
CA GLY A 130 -19.69 -7.92 35.56
C GLY A 130 -19.38 -6.53 35.00
N SER A 131 -19.47 -6.32 33.69
CA SER A 131 -19.17 -5.04 33.05
C SER A 131 -20.22 -3.97 33.43
N PRO A 132 -19.78 -2.78 33.89
CA PRO A 132 -20.67 -1.69 34.15
C PRO A 132 -21.25 -1.11 32.87
N GLY A 133 -22.56 -0.82 32.89
CA GLY A 133 -23.25 -0.23 31.77
C GLY A 133 -23.54 -1.18 30.62
N THR A 134 -23.78 -0.62 29.44
CA THR A 134 -24.23 -1.34 28.23
C THR A 134 -23.08 -1.99 27.45
N PHE A 135 -22.23 -2.78 28.10
CA PHE A 135 -21.23 -3.57 27.39
C PHE A 135 -21.89 -4.78 26.72
N THR A 136 -21.96 -4.76 25.41
CA THR A 136 -22.47 -5.86 24.61
C THR A 136 -21.30 -6.41 23.79
N PRO A 137 -20.73 -7.58 24.16
CA PRO A 137 -19.52 -8.10 23.53
C PRO A 137 -19.59 -8.18 22.00
N SER A 138 -20.69 -8.66 21.45
CA SER A 138 -20.88 -8.84 20.00
C SER A 138 -20.92 -7.53 19.20
N THR A 139 -21.09 -6.38 19.85
CA THR A 139 -21.04 -5.08 19.15
C THR A 139 -19.65 -4.47 19.08
N MET A 140 -18.66 -5.10 19.73
CA MET A 140 -17.27 -4.62 19.71
C MET A 140 -16.66 -4.84 18.32
N TRP A 141 -16.37 -3.76 17.63
CA TRP A 141 -15.82 -3.84 16.29
C TRP A 141 -14.39 -3.31 16.16
N GLY A 142 -13.83 -2.79 17.22
CA GLY A 142 -12.44 -2.40 17.29
C GLY A 142 -11.79 -2.76 18.60
N CYS A 143 -10.53 -3.12 18.56
CA CYS A 143 -9.70 -3.40 19.72
C CYS A 143 -8.24 -2.97 19.49
N ASN A 144 -7.55 -2.55 20.53
CA ASN A 144 -6.13 -2.33 20.52
C ASN A 144 -5.52 -2.56 21.91
N SER A 145 -4.23 -2.88 21.93
CA SER A 145 -3.46 -3.05 23.16
C SER A 145 -2.57 -1.83 23.41
N PHE A 146 -2.66 -1.27 24.62
CA PHE A 146 -1.86 -0.12 25.01
C PHE A 146 -1.45 -0.23 26.48
N LYS A 147 -0.16 -0.07 26.77
CA LYS A 147 0.44 -0.14 28.11
C LYS A 147 -0.07 -1.32 28.96
N GLY A 148 -0.11 -2.51 28.33
CA GLY A 148 -0.53 -3.74 29.02
C GLY A 148 -2.03 -3.88 29.27
N ARG A 149 -2.87 -3.07 28.66
CA ARG A 149 -4.33 -3.17 28.71
C ARG A 149 -4.90 -3.32 27.31
N VAL A 150 -6.02 -4.04 27.19
CA VAL A 150 -6.78 -4.12 25.96
C VAL A 150 -7.95 -3.14 26.03
N PHE A 151 -8.10 -2.37 24.95
CA PHE A 151 -9.17 -1.41 24.74
C PHE A 151 -10.10 -1.96 23.68
N TYR A 152 -11.42 -1.83 23.91
CA TYR A 152 -12.48 -2.23 23.00
C TYR A 152 -13.41 -1.06 22.74
N TRP A 153 -13.92 -0.93 21.53
CA TRP A 153 -14.96 0.05 21.23
C TRP A 153 -16.00 -0.54 20.31
N ALA A 154 -17.25 -0.12 20.51
CA ALA A 154 -18.38 -0.57 19.73
C ALA A 154 -18.59 0.32 18.51
N GLN A 155 -19.19 -0.23 17.47
CA GLN A 155 -19.69 0.54 16.33
C GLN A 155 -20.69 1.60 16.82
N SER A 156 -20.61 2.80 16.24
CA SER A 156 -21.50 3.94 16.60
C SER A 156 -21.40 4.43 18.05
N SER A 157 -20.30 4.16 18.75
CA SER A 157 -20.04 4.62 20.11
C SER A 157 -19.03 5.77 20.17
N GLN A 158 -19.15 6.62 21.20
CA GLN A 158 -18.17 7.63 21.57
C GLN A 158 -17.37 7.21 22.80
N ALA A 159 -17.60 6.01 23.30
CA ALA A 159 -16.94 5.45 24.45
C ALA A 159 -16.11 4.24 24.08
N PHE A 160 -15.13 3.95 24.91
CA PHE A 160 -14.40 2.70 24.88
C PHE A 160 -14.52 1.96 26.21
N TRP A 161 -14.27 0.65 26.16
CA TRP A 161 -14.15 -0.20 27.34
C TRP A 161 -12.71 -0.72 27.43
N TYR A 162 -12.20 -0.84 28.63
CA TYR A 162 -10.84 -1.30 28.84
C TYR A 162 -10.76 -2.35 29.94
N ALA A 163 -9.84 -3.28 29.76
CA ALA A 163 -9.53 -4.33 30.72
C ALA A 163 -8.60 -3.83 31.83
N THR A 164 -8.57 -4.53 32.95
CA THR A 164 -7.49 -4.36 33.94
C THR A 164 -6.13 -4.68 33.31
N ALA A 165 -5.03 -4.15 33.89
CA ALA A 165 -3.70 -4.39 33.37
C ALA A 165 -3.39 -5.90 33.28
N GLY A 166 -2.86 -6.35 32.16
CA GLY A 166 -2.55 -7.74 31.86
C GLY A 166 -3.76 -8.60 31.44
N ALA A 167 -4.98 -8.08 31.54
CA ALA A 167 -6.19 -8.80 31.12
C ALA A 167 -6.67 -8.40 29.72
N TYR A 168 -7.35 -9.33 29.06
CA TYR A 168 -8.01 -9.14 27.77
C TYR A 168 -9.50 -9.47 27.80
N GLN A 169 -9.99 -10.00 28.92
CA GLN A 169 -11.35 -10.42 29.20
C GLN A 169 -11.70 -10.19 30.67
N GLY A 170 -12.87 -10.59 31.13
CA GLY A 170 -13.35 -10.44 32.50
C GLY A 170 -14.13 -9.14 32.69
N VAL A 171 -13.85 -8.39 33.76
CA VAL A 171 -14.54 -7.12 34.05
C VAL A 171 -13.97 -6.00 33.21
N MET A 172 -14.85 -5.30 32.46
CA MET A 172 -14.51 -4.14 31.67
C MET A 172 -14.96 -2.86 32.37
N ALA A 173 -14.12 -1.83 32.34
CA ALA A 173 -14.50 -0.49 32.76
C ALA A 173 -14.82 0.35 31.52
N LYS A 174 -15.82 1.24 31.61
CA LYS A 174 -16.22 2.15 30.51
C LYS A 174 -15.55 3.51 30.71
N TYR A 175 -15.08 4.11 29.63
CA TYR A 175 -14.65 5.50 29.57
C TYR A 175 -15.39 6.23 28.45
N ASP A 176 -16.08 7.32 28.78
CA ASP A 176 -16.90 8.08 27.86
C ASP A 176 -16.15 9.32 27.38
N LEU A 177 -15.96 9.45 26.07
CA LEU A 177 -15.26 10.56 25.43
C LEU A 177 -16.22 11.67 24.96
N SER A 178 -17.55 11.44 25.04
CA SER A 178 -18.55 12.37 24.51
C SER A 178 -18.45 13.79 25.08
N SER A 179 -18.08 13.92 26.36
CA SER A 179 -17.97 15.21 27.04
C SER A 179 -16.79 16.08 26.59
N VAL A 180 -15.79 15.50 25.92
CA VAL A 180 -14.58 16.19 25.47
C VAL A 180 -14.54 16.40 23.95
N LEU A 181 -15.46 15.79 23.20
CA LEU A 181 -15.61 16.00 21.76
C LEU A 181 -16.21 17.36 21.45
N ALA A 182 -15.69 18.02 20.40
CA ALA A 182 -16.23 19.28 19.90
C ALA A 182 -17.12 19.09 18.67
N THR A 183 -16.74 18.18 17.77
CA THR A 183 -17.42 17.96 16.49
C THR A 183 -18.29 16.72 16.50
N GLY A 184 -18.23 15.90 17.57
CA GLY A 184 -18.97 14.66 17.67
C GLY A 184 -18.41 13.55 16.78
N GLY A 185 -19.28 12.65 16.30
CA GLY A 185 -18.89 11.48 15.52
C GLY A 185 -18.78 10.23 16.39
N THR A 186 -18.35 9.12 15.78
CA THR A 186 -18.19 7.81 16.45
C THR A 186 -16.72 7.41 16.43
N LEU A 187 -16.29 6.66 17.43
CA LEU A 187 -14.91 6.18 17.53
C LEU A 187 -14.64 5.13 16.44
N ILE A 188 -13.74 5.45 15.53
CA ILE A 188 -13.36 4.59 14.39
C ILE A 188 -12.09 3.80 14.69
N GLN A 189 -11.09 4.47 15.25
CA GLN A 189 -9.76 3.90 15.47
C GLN A 189 -9.19 4.35 16.81
N MET A 190 -8.42 3.48 17.42
CA MET A 190 -7.48 3.84 18.47
C MET A 190 -6.08 3.46 17.98
N VAL A 191 -5.19 4.41 17.88
CA VAL A 191 -3.81 4.19 17.46
C VAL A 191 -2.85 4.60 18.57
N THR A 192 -1.66 4.02 18.56
CA THR A 192 -0.64 4.30 19.56
C THR A 192 0.64 4.75 18.87
N TRP A 193 1.24 5.81 19.33
CA TRP A 193 2.54 6.23 18.83
C TRP A 193 3.46 6.69 19.97
N THR A 194 4.73 6.71 19.67
CA THR A 194 5.78 7.12 20.60
C THR A 194 6.22 8.52 20.25
N LEU A 195 6.05 9.46 21.16
CA LEU A 195 6.60 10.81 21.04
C LEU A 195 7.95 10.83 21.80
N ASP A 196 9.06 11.02 21.08
CA ASP A 196 10.34 11.28 21.74
C ASP A 196 10.45 12.79 22.01
N SER A 197 10.16 13.16 23.25
CA SER A 197 10.22 14.55 23.71
C SER A 197 11.59 14.91 24.33
N GLY A 198 12.59 14.02 24.23
CA GLY A 198 13.92 14.22 24.82
C GLY A 198 14.01 13.92 26.31
N SER A 199 12.91 13.54 26.96
CA SER A 199 12.83 13.18 28.39
C SER A 199 12.49 11.72 28.63
N GLY A 200 12.47 10.89 27.58
CA GLY A 200 12.05 9.50 27.59
C GLY A 200 10.99 9.20 26.54
N ILE A 201 10.68 7.92 26.36
CA ILE A 201 9.68 7.45 25.39
C ILE A 201 8.29 7.59 26.03
N ASP A 202 7.54 8.61 25.62
CA ASP A 202 6.14 8.77 26.00
C ASP A 202 5.21 8.15 24.96
N ASP A 203 4.69 6.96 25.27
CA ASP A 203 3.64 6.33 24.47
C ASP A 203 2.32 7.04 24.71
N LEU A 204 1.72 7.51 23.61
CA LEU A 204 0.44 8.18 23.60
C LEU A 204 -0.63 7.31 22.94
N ALA A 205 -1.87 7.46 23.38
CA ALA A 205 -3.05 6.89 22.77
C ALA A 205 -3.84 7.97 22.03
N ALA A 206 -4.09 7.77 20.74
CA ALA A 206 -4.96 8.66 19.96
C ALA A 206 -6.25 7.94 19.59
N PHE A 207 -7.36 8.60 19.89
CA PHE A 207 -8.71 8.17 19.54
C PHE A 207 -9.20 9.00 18.37
N ILE A 208 -9.49 8.35 17.25
CA ILE A 208 -9.84 8.99 15.99
C ILE A 208 -11.33 8.74 15.72
N PHE A 209 -12.05 9.82 15.50
CA PHE A 209 -13.49 9.80 15.31
C PHE A 209 -13.87 9.93 13.82
N SER A 210 -15.08 9.50 13.48
CA SER A 210 -15.61 9.61 12.12
C SER A 210 -15.69 11.03 11.58
N SER A 211 -15.76 12.02 12.47
CA SER A 211 -15.69 13.45 12.13
C SER A 211 -14.28 13.95 11.79
N GLY A 212 -13.25 13.09 11.94
CA GLY A 212 -11.85 13.46 11.84
C GLY A 212 -11.31 14.15 13.09
N GLU A 213 -12.09 14.26 14.18
CA GLU A 213 -11.57 14.71 15.47
C GLU A 213 -10.66 13.66 16.08
N VAL A 214 -9.52 14.10 16.62
CA VAL A 214 -8.51 13.23 17.24
C VAL A 214 -8.28 13.70 18.66
N LEU A 215 -8.53 12.81 19.62
CA LEU A 215 -8.25 13.03 21.03
C LEU A 215 -6.99 12.27 21.43
N VAL A 216 -6.01 12.97 21.97
CA VAL A 216 -4.72 12.41 22.37
C VAL A 216 -4.61 12.34 23.87
N TYR A 217 -4.36 11.16 24.39
CA TYR A 217 -4.21 10.89 25.83
C TYR A 217 -2.83 10.36 26.16
N SER A 218 -2.34 10.74 27.32
CA SER A 218 -1.19 10.12 27.99
C SER A 218 -1.63 9.43 29.27
N GLY A 219 -0.82 8.46 29.70
CA GLY A 219 -1.12 7.70 30.91
C GLY A 219 -1.25 6.22 30.64
N SER A 220 -1.61 5.45 31.66
CA SER A 220 -1.75 3.98 31.57
C SER A 220 -3.07 3.45 32.13
N ASP A 221 -3.80 4.28 32.89
CA ASP A 221 -5.06 3.86 33.55
C ASP A 221 -6.16 4.91 33.40
N PRO A 222 -7.13 4.68 32.49
CA PRO A 222 -8.25 5.59 32.31
C PRO A 222 -9.13 5.77 33.55
N GLY A 223 -9.10 4.84 34.52
CA GLY A 223 -9.83 4.94 35.77
C GLY A 223 -9.17 5.74 36.85
N ALA A 224 -7.90 6.08 36.70
CA ALA A 224 -7.13 6.81 37.71
C ALA A 224 -7.01 8.31 37.34
N VAL A 225 -7.58 9.19 38.14
CA VAL A 225 -7.71 10.62 37.88
C VAL A 225 -6.36 11.31 37.57
N ASN A 226 -5.26 10.82 38.15
CA ASN A 226 -3.94 11.43 37.95
C ASN A 226 -3.03 10.66 36.96
N ASN A 227 -3.57 9.64 36.31
CA ASN A 227 -2.81 8.75 35.43
C ASN A 227 -3.42 8.65 34.03
N TRP A 228 -4.39 9.46 33.72
CA TRP A 228 -4.99 9.54 32.38
C TRP A 228 -5.39 10.97 32.08
N SER A 229 -4.66 11.61 31.19
CA SER A 229 -4.86 13.02 30.88
C SER A 229 -4.97 13.27 29.39
N LEU A 230 -5.91 14.14 29.03
CA LEU A 230 -6.03 14.67 27.66
C LEU A 230 -4.87 15.62 27.38
N ILE A 231 -4.03 15.25 26.41
CA ILE A 231 -2.89 16.07 25.97
C ILE A 231 -3.33 17.11 24.96
N GLY A 232 -4.24 16.75 24.07
CA GLY A 232 -4.72 17.66 23.05
C GLY A 232 -5.86 17.11 22.24
N ARG A 233 -6.48 18.03 21.52
CA ARG A 233 -7.57 17.78 20.58
C ARG A 233 -7.21 18.41 19.25
N PHE A 234 -7.32 17.62 18.18
CA PHE A 234 -6.86 17.99 16.84
C PHE A 234 -7.93 17.62 15.82
N GLN A 235 -7.86 18.26 14.66
CA GLN A 235 -8.78 17.97 13.56
C GLN A 235 -7.98 17.55 12.33
N ILE A 236 -8.29 16.36 11.79
CA ILE A 236 -7.82 15.83 10.51
C ILE A 236 -9.02 15.60 9.59
N GLY A 237 -8.80 15.12 8.37
CA GLY A 237 -9.90 14.67 7.49
C GLY A 237 -10.62 13.44 8.04
N GLU A 238 -11.82 13.17 7.54
CA GLU A 238 -12.59 11.98 7.89
C GLU A 238 -11.81 10.70 7.54
N PRO A 239 -11.61 9.76 8.47
CA PRO A 239 -10.89 8.51 8.21
C PRO A 239 -11.69 7.59 7.27
N LEU A 240 -10.99 6.86 6.38
CA LEU A 240 -11.60 6.01 5.36
C LEU A 240 -12.02 4.62 5.87
N GLY A 241 -11.75 4.31 7.12
CA GLY A 241 -12.16 3.03 7.71
C GLY A 241 -11.31 2.61 8.91
N PRO A 242 -11.65 1.50 9.56
CA PRO A 242 -10.99 1.06 10.79
C PRO A 242 -9.57 0.52 10.57
N ARG A 243 -9.21 0.08 9.37
CA ARG A 243 -7.86 -0.36 8.99
C ARG A 243 -7.11 0.66 8.14
N ALA A 244 -7.69 1.83 7.96
CA ALA A 244 -7.14 2.90 7.15
C ALA A 244 -5.98 3.63 7.87
N HIS A 245 -5.07 2.87 8.45
CA HIS A 245 -3.88 3.41 9.12
C HIS A 245 -2.73 2.41 9.15
N ALA A 246 -1.51 2.91 9.29
CA ALA A 246 -0.34 2.06 9.58
C ALA A 246 0.77 2.85 10.28
N LYS A 247 1.51 2.15 11.15
CA LYS A 247 2.66 2.70 11.84
C LYS A 247 3.87 2.73 10.90
N VAL A 248 4.48 3.91 10.79
CA VAL A 248 5.69 4.13 9.97
C VAL A 248 6.75 4.80 10.85
N GLY A 249 7.75 4.03 11.26
CA GLY A 249 8.73 4.51 12.23
C GLY A 249 8.08 4.88 13.58
N GLY A 250 8.27 6.10 14.03
CA GLY A 250 7.69 6.61 15.29
C GLY A 250 6.31 7.26 15.14
N THR A 251 5.74 7.33 13.92
CA THR A 251 4.47 8.00 13.66
C THR A 251 3.41 7.05 13.13
N GLU A 252 2.18 7.50 13.11
CA GLU A 252 1.04 6.81 12.52
C GLU A 252 0.56 7.57 11.28
N ILE A 253 0.42 6.88 10.16
CA ILE A 253 -0.16 7.44 8.94
C ILE A 253 -1.64 7.06 8.90
N ILE A 254 -2.50 8.06 8.83
CA ILE A 254 -3.97 7.88 8.75
C ILE A 254 -4.44 8.21 7.33
N LEU A 255 -5.20 7.29 6.74
CA LEU A 255 -5.84 7.50 5.44
C LEU A 255 -7.15 8.23 5.64
N THR A 256 -7.26 9.42 5.10
CA THR A 256 -8.43 10.28 5.22
C THR A 256 -8.94 10.74 3.86
N ARG A 257 -10.14 11.33 3.84
CA ARG A 257 -10.70 11.95 2.63
C ARG A 257 -9.85 13.11 2.11
N ASP A 258 -9.09 13.75 2.99
CA ASP A 258 -8.22 14.88 2.63
C ASP A 258 -6.80 14.47 2.22
N GLY A 259 -6.53 13.15 2.18
CA GLY A 259 -5.24 12.57 1.85
C GLY A 259 -4.69 11.68 2.97
N TYR A 260 -3.44 11.24 2.82
CA TYR A 260 -2.75 10.41 3.81
C TYR A 260 -1.97 11.32 4.75
N ILE A 261 -2.28 11.27 6.03
CA ILE A 261 -1.84 12.25 7.03
C ILE A 261 -0.86 11.60 7.99
N ASP A 262 0.30 12.23 8.15
CA ASP A 262 1.22 11.90 9.24
C ASP A 262 0.71 12.54 10.52
N LEU A 263 0.31 11.71 11.48
CA LEU A 263 -0.30 12.19 12.72
C LEU A 263 0.65 13.05 13.53
N SER A 264 1.94 12.72 13.57
CA SER A 264 2.94 13.48 14.33
C SER A 264 3.15 14.91 13.77
N VAL A 265 3.07 15.06 12.45
CA VAL A 265 3.19 16.36 11.77
C VAL A 265 1.92 17.18 11.98
N ALA A 266 0.74 16.57 11.79
CA ALA A 266 -0.53 17.24 11.98
C ALA A 266 -0.71 17.80 13.40
N LEU A 267 -0.20 17.06 14.40
CA LEU A 267 -0.26 17.48 15.81
C LEU A 267 0.71 18.60 16.14
N LYS A 268 1.90 18.65 15.53
CA LYS A 268 2.88 19.73 15.74
C LYS A 268 2.43 21.04 15.12
N ASP A 269 1.88 20.98 13.92
CA ASP A 269 1.48 22.19 13.16
C ASP A 269 0.12 22.73 13.61
N GLY A 270 -0.63 21.98 14.42
CA GLY A 270 -1.97 22.37 14.93
C GLY A 270 -3.03 22.46 13.84
N ARG A 271 -2.66 22.29 12.58
CA ARG A 271 -3.53 22.32 11.39
C ARG A 271 -3.01 21.36 10.33
N TYR A 272 -3.94 20.67 9.67
CA TYR A 272 -3.64 19.93 8.46
C TYR A 272 -3.21 20.90 7.34
N SER A 273 -2.13 20.56 6.66
CA SER A 273 -1.67 21.23 5.44
C SER A 273 -1.41 20.22 4.35
N GLU A 274 -1.89 20.47 3.14
CA GLU A 274 -1.63 19.61 1.98
C GLU A 274 -0.14 19.46 1.68
N LYS A 275 0.67 20.47 2.03
CA LYS A 275 2.12 20.43 1.83
C LYS A 275 2.82 19.51 2.83
N SER A 276 2.29 19.37 4.03
CA SER A 276 2.83 18.50 5.08
C SER A 276 2.20 17.11 5.09
N ALA A 277 1.20 16.85 4.23
CA ALA A 277 0.60 15.52 4.10
C ALA A 277 1.62 14.49 3.66
N TYR A 278 1.53 13.27 4.19
CA TYR A 278 2.36 12.14 3.75
C TYR A 278 2.19 11.86 2.24
N SER A 279 0.97 12.08 1.72
CA SER A 279 0.63 12.01 0.29
C SER A 279 0.84 13.33 -0.47
N SER A 280 1.58 14.30 0.04
CA SER A 280 1.69 15.65 -0.55
C SER A 280 2.00 15.64 -2.05
N LYS A 281 2.86 14.72 -2.52
CA LYS A 281 3.25 14.62 -3.93
C LYS A 281 2.13 14.07 -4.83
N ILE A 282 1.21 13.26 -4.26
CA ILE A 282 0.06 12.68 -4.95
C ILE A 282 -1.28 13.17 -4.37
N ILE A 283 -1.30 14.34 -3.76
CA ILE A 283 -2.46 14.83 -2.98
C ILE A 283 -3.76 14.87 -3.78
N LYS A 284 -3.71 15.27 -5.06
CA LYS A 284 -4.90 15.29 -5.92
C LYS A 284 -5.43 13.88 -6.18
N ALA A 285 -4.53 12.94 -6.47
CA ALA A 285 -4.91 11.55 -6.72
C ALA A 285 -5.43 10.88 -5.44
N SER A 286 -4.80 11.11 -4.28
CA SER A 286 -5.30 10.54 -3.01
C SER A 286 -6.67 11.07 -2.61
N LYS A 287 -6.98 12.34 -2.86
CA LYS A 287 -8.31 12.92 -2.65
C LYS A 287 -9.34 12.40 -3.64
N GLU A 288 -8.97 12.29 -4.90
CA GLU A 288 -9.84 11.77 -5.96
C GLU A 288 -10.30 10.34 -5.67
N VAL A 289 -9.37 9.45 -5.35
CA VAL A 289 -9.70 8.05 -5.00
C VAL A 289 -10.49 7.94 -3.72
N ALA A 290 -10.22 8.79 -2.71
CA ALA A 290 -11.00 8.84 -1.47
C ALA A 290 -12.42 9.34 -1.72
N PHE A 291 -12.61 10.30 -2.62
CA PHE A 291 -13.92 10.78 -3.04
C PHE A 291 -14.70 9.70 -3.81
N GLN A 292 -14.03 9.05 -4.77
CA GLN A 292 -14.67 8.08 -5.66
C GLN A 292 -14.97 6.76 -4.95
N TYR A 293 -14.07 6.27 -4.11
CA TYR A 293 -14.11 4.92 -3.54
C TYR A 293 -14.21 4.87 -2.02
N GLY A 294 -14.29 6.02 -1.34
CA GLY A 294 -14.30 6.09 0.13
C GLY A 294 -15.47 5.38 0.82
N GLY A 295 -16.51 5.00 0.07
CA GLY A 295 -17.65 4.22 0.57
C GLY A 295 -17.44 2.71 0.57
N PHE A 296 -16.41 2.19 -0.10
CA PHE A 296 -16.14 0.76 -0.14
C PHE A 296 -15.35 0.31 1.10
N ASN A 297 -15.61 -0.92 1.53
CA ASN A 297 -14.82 -1.58 2.56
C ASN A 297 -13.51 -2.12 1.94
N GLY A 298 -12.42 -2.17 2.74
CA GLY A 298 -11.14 -2.71 2.30
C GLY A 298 -10.04 -1.66 2.20
N TRP A 299 -10.30 -0.40 2.59
CA TRP A 299 -9.24 0.58 2.81
C TRP A 299 -8.32 0.12 3.92
N GLU A 300 -7.08 -0.08 3.59
CA GLU A 300 -6.06 -0.59 4.51
C GLU A 300 -4.69 0.00 4.16
N ALA A 301 -3.89 0.29 5.16
CA ALA A 301 -2.50 0.65 4.98
C ALA A 301 -1.60 -0.42 5.60
N VAL A 302 -0.48 -0.72 4.94
CA VAL A 302 0.51 -1.64 5.44
C VAL A 302 1.93 -1.15 5.16
N LEU A 303 2.80 -1.28 6.14
CA LEU A 303 4.23 -1.09 5.95
C LEU A 303 4.89 -2.45 5.68
N TYR A 304 5.62 -2.53 4.57
CA TYR A 304 6.42 -3.70 4.18
C TYR A 304 7.91 -3.34 4.16
N PRO A 305 8.61 -3.50 5.31
CA PRO A 305 10.00 -3.04 5.45
C PRO A 305 10.98 -3.76 4.52
N ALA A 306 10.83 -5.07 4.33
CA ALA A 306 11.72 -5.84 3.46
C ALA A 306 11.69 -5.38 1.99
N GLY A 307 10.51 -4.97 1.50
CA GLY A 307 10.35 -4.38 0.17
C GLY A 307 10.55 -2.86 0.14
N GLN A 308 10.79 -2.23 1.29
CA GLN A 308 10.88 -0.77 1.44
C GLN A 308 9.64 -0.05 0.92
N MET A 309 8.45 -0.56 1.20
CA MET A 309 7.20 -0.06 0.67
C MET A 309 6.20 0.26 1.78
N PHE A 310 5.58 1.41 1.70
CA PHE A 310 4.32 1.74 2.36
C PHE A 310 3.21 1.62 1.32
N ILE A 311 2.24 0.77 1.57
CA ILE A 311 1.21 0.37 0.60
C ILE A 311 -0.15 0.80 1.16
N VAL A 312 -0.92 1.50 0.33
CA VAL A 312 -2.31 1.85 0.59
C VAL A 312 -3.20 1.06 -0.35
N ASN A 313 -4.02 0.19 0.20
CA ASN A 313 -5.03 -0.55 -0.55
C ASN A 313 -6.25 0.31 -0.80
N ILE A 314 -6.66 0.41 -2.06
CA ILE A 314 -7.79 1.22 -2.53
C ILE A 314 -8.81 0.28 -3.17
N PRO A 315 -9.88 -0.08 -2.46
CA PRO A 315 -10.95 -0.90 -3.01
C PRO A 315 -11.73 -0.10 -4.07
N THR A 316 -11.87 -0.65 -5.26
CA THR A 316 -12.68 -0.06 -6.35
C THR A 316 -14.04 -0.73 -6.49
N SER A 317 -14.16 -1.93 -5.97
CA SER A 317 -15.41 -2.71 -5.83
C SER A 317 -15.25 -3.72 -4.69
N GLU A 318 -16.21 -4.61 -4.52
CA GLU A 318 -16.12 -5.72 -3.56
C GLU A 318 -15.03 -6.75 -3.89
N THR A 319 -14.57 -6.81 -5.14
CA THR A 319 -13.63 -7.82 -5.63
C THR A 319 -12.36 -7.26 -6.23
N THR A 320 -12.32 -5.97 -6.52
CA THR A 320 -11.19 -5.33 -7.21
C THR A 320 -10.58 -4.22 -6.37
N ALA A 321 -9.27 -4.10 -6.46
CA ALA A 321 -8.50 -3.07 -5.79
C ALA A 321 -7.25 -2.71 -6.60
N PHE A 322 -6.68 -1.54 -6.32
CA PHE A 322 -5.33 -1.17 -6.72
C PHE A 322 -4.62 -0.48 -5.56
N GLN A 323 -3.34 -0.21 -5.67
CA GLN A 323 -2.60 0.34 -4.54
C GLN A 323 -1.86 1.62 -4.93
N HIS A 324 -1.85 2.60 -4.01
CA HIS A 324 -0.82 3.63 -3.99
C HIS A 324 0.35 3.13 -3.15
N VAL A 325 1.53 3.15 -3.72
CA VAL A 325 2.73 2.65 -3.07
C VAL A 325 3.77 3.75 -2.98
N ARG A 326 4.30 3.94 -1.78
CA ARG A 326 5.42 4.84 -1.52
C ARG A 326 6.65 4.02 -1.19
N GLU A 327 7.72 4.24 -1.92
CA GLU A 327 9.03 3.71 -1.55
C GLU A 327 9.57 4.51 -0.35
N THR A 328 9.96 3.81 0.72
CA THR A 328 10.20 4.45 2.02
C THR A 328 11.53 5.17 2.14
N SER A 329 12.54 4.82 1.33
CA SER A 329 13.86 5.45 1.37
C SER A 329 13.93 6.70 0.48
N SER A 330 13.42 6.64 -0.73
CA SER A 330 13.38 7.77 -1.67
C SER A 330 12.18 8.70 -1.46
N GLY A 331 11.10 8.18 -0.87
CA GLY A 331 9.84 8.90 -0.73
C GLY A 331 9.02 9.01 -2.02
N GLY A 332 9.46 8.37 -3.09
CA GLY A 332 8.78 8.37 -4.38
C GLY A 332 7.50 7.52 -4.37
N TRP A 333 6.45 8.01 -5.03
CA TRP A 333 5.17 7.32 -5.15
C TRP A 333 5.06 6.60 -6.49
N CYS A 334 4.28 5.53 -6.52
CA CYS A 334 3.82 4.84 -7.72
C CYS A 334 2.46 4.20 -7.47
N GLU A 335 1.85 3.68 -8.51
CA GLU A 335 0.59 2.93 -8.45
C GLU A 335 0.86 1.46 -8.78
N PHE A 336 0.27 0.53 -8.01
CA PHE A 336 0.25 -0.88 -8.36
C PHE A 336 -1.13 -1.28 -8.85
N GLN A 337 -1.16 -2.04 -9.91
CA GLN A 337 -2.34 -2.66 -10.50
C GLN A 337 -2.10 -4.16 -10.64
N GLY A 338 -3.17 -4.96 -10.54
CA GLY A 338 -3.11 -6.42 -10.68
C GLY A 338 -3.15 -7.19 -9.35
N TRP A 339 -2.93 -6.53 -8.21
CA TRP A 339 -3.17 -7.12 -6.89
C TRP A 339 -4.58 -6.76 -6.42
N ASN A 340 -5.54 -7.64 -6.68
CA ASN A 340 -6.94 -7.43 -6.25
C ASN A 340 -7.11 -7.83 -4.77
N ALA A 341 -6.40 -7.12 -3.90
CA ALA A 341 -6.31 -7.43 -2.49
C ALA A 341 -7.54 -6.95 -1.71
N GLN A 342 -8.06 -7.81 -0.86
CA GLN A 342 -9.11 -7.49 0.12
C GLN A 342 -8.51 -7.09 1.48
N THR A 343 -7.33 -7.57 1.78
CA THR A 343 -6.56 -7.30 3.00
C THR A 343 -5.09 -7.61 2.78
N PHE A 344 -4.22 -6.97 3.54
CA PHE A 344 -2.79 -7.20 3.53
C PHE A 344 -2.25 -7.59 4.90
N CYS A 345 -1.15 -8.34 4.92
CA CYS A 345 -0.43 -8.67 6.14
C CYS A 345 1.06 -8.84 5.86
N THR A 346 1.90 -8.33 6.76
CA THR A 346 3.33 -8.67 6.78
C THR A 346 3.58 -9.77 7.80
N PHE A 347 4.15 -10.88 7.34
CA PHE A 347 4.47 -12.05 8.16
C PHE A 347 5.79 -12.67 7.71
N GLY A 348 6.69 -13.00 8.65
CA GLY A 348 7.99 -13.60 8.32
C GLY A 348 8.83 -12.78 7.32
N ASN A 349 8.83 -11.43 7.45
CA ASN A 349 9.46 -10.50 6.51
C ASN A 349 8.95 -10.58 5.06
N ARG A 350 7.76 -11.14 4.84
CA ARG A 350 7.10 -11.24 3.53
C ARG A 350 5.76 -10.53 3.58
N LEU A 351 5.29 -10.12 2.42
CA LEU A 351 4.00 -9.49 2.25
C LEU A 351 2.99 -10.52 1.72
N TYR A 352 1.85 -10.60 2.38
CA TYR A 352 0.72 -11.44 1.95
C TYR A 352 -0.50 -10.60 1.73
N PHE A 353 -1.38 -11.04 0.83
CA PHE A 353 -2.71 -10.47 0.67
C PHE A 353 -3.76 -11.55 0.48
N GLY A 354 -4.96 -11.28 0.93
CA GLY A 354 -6.14 -12.09 0.64
C GLY A 354 -6.87 -11.58 -0.58
N ASP A 355 -7.36 -12.47 -1.43
CA ASP A 355 -8.15 -12.11 -2.62
C ASP A 355 -9.64 -12.43 -2.44
N SER A 356 -10.44 -12.06 -3.45
CA SER A 356 -11.89 -12.35 -3.50
C SER A 356 -12.22 -13.82 -3.79
N ASP A 357 -11.26 -14.60 -4.28
CA ASP A 357 -11.46 -15.98 -4.74
C ASP A 357 -11.14 -17.01 -3.65
N GLY A 358 -10.83 -16.55 -2.44
CA GLY A 358 -10.51 -17.42 -1.31
C GLY A 358 -9.07 -17.91 -1.33
N ASN A 359 -8.16 -17.11 -1.86
CA ASN A 359 -6.73 -17.40 -1.82
C ASN A 359 -6.00 -16.42 -0.91
N VAL A 360 -4.96 -16.91 -0.27
CA VAL A 360 -3.91 -16.11 0.34
C VAL A 360 -2.72 -16.11 -0.61
N CYS A 361 -2.32 -14.94 -1.04
CA CYS A 361 -1.27 -14.75 -2.02
C CYS A 361 -0.01 -14.19 -1.36
N LEU A 362 1.16 -14.70 -1.75
CA LEU A 362 2.45 -14.14 -1.40
C LEU A 362 2.80 -13.06 -2.43
N ALA A 363 2.80 -11.81 -2.01
CA ALA A 363 3.10 -10.65 -2.84
C ALA A 363 4.61 -10.40 -2.96
N ASP A 364 5.01 -9.60 -3.96
CA ASP A 364 6.40 -9.25 -4.27
C ASP A 364 7.28 -10.49 -4.46
N ALA A 365 6.72 -11.52 -5.10
CA ALA A 365 7.35 -12.81 -5.33
C ALA A 365 7.35 -13.14 -6.83
N GLY A 366 8.56 -13.36 -7.37
CA GLY A 366 8.71 -13.60 -8.79
C GLY A 366 8.45 -12.38 -9.66
N ALA A 367 8.19 -12.61 -10.95
CA ALA A 367 8.00 -11.56 -11.96
C ALA A 367 6.68 -11.69 -12.73
N ALA A 368 5.73 -12.46 -12.20
CA ALA A 368 4.42 -12.69 -12.81
C ALA A 368 3.34 -12.68 -11.74
N ASP A 369 2.14 -12.26 -12.09
CA ASP A 369 0.95 -12.29 -11.24
C ASP A 369 0.28 -13.66 -11.38
N ASN A 370 0.66 -14.60 -10.52
CA ASN A 370 0.19 -16.00 -10.56
C ASN A 370 0.29 -16.59 -11.98
N GLY A 371 1.43 -16.37 -12.66
CA GLY A 371 1.66 -16.79 -14.03
C GLY A 371 1.15 -15.83 -15.12
N ALA A 372 0.36 -14.83 -14.77
CA ALA A 372 -0.05 -13.78 -15.71
C ALA A 372 1.04 -12.70 -15.87
N ARG A 373 1.06 -12.06 -17.03
CA ARG A 373 2.01 -10.98 -17.31
C ARG A 373 1.67 -9.72 -16.53
N ILE A 374 2.71 -9.04 -16.04
CA ILE A 374 2.61 -7.73 -15.42
C ILE A 374 2.78 -6.67 -16.50
N GLU A 375 1.79 -5.80 -16.61
CA GLU A 375 1.88 -4.59 -17.42
C GLU A 375 2.39 -3.44 -16.56
N ALA A 376 3.54 -2.87 -16.96
CA ALA A 376 4.09 -1.70 -16.28
C ALA A 376 4.28 -0.58 -17.29
N TRP A 377 3.84 0.63 -16.93
CA TRP A 377 3.92 1.79 -17.80
C TRP A 377 4.20 3.07 -17.03
N ALA A 378 4.93 3.95 -17.69
CA ALA A 378 5.33 5.23 -17.15
C ALA A 378 5.22 6.33 -18.20
N VAL A 379 4.84 7.52 -17.78
CA VAL A 379 4.96 8.76 -18.52
C VAL A 379 5.82 9.70 -17.69
N PRO A 380 7.13 9.82 -17.97
CA PRO A 380 7.99 10.80 -17.33
C PRO A 380 7.51 12.22 -17.53
N ALA A 381 8.00 13.15 -16.73
CA ALA A 381 7.70 14.57 -16.87
C ALA A 381 8.04 15.09 -18.26
N PHE A 382 7.21 15.99 -18.78
CA PHE A 382 7.45 16.66 -20.06
C PHE A 382 8.67 17.59 -19.95
N ASN A 383 9.53 17.57 -20.97
CA ASN A 383 10.76 18.33 -20.99
C ASN A 383 10.81 19.25 -22.23
N SER A 384 11.16 20.49 -22.01
CA SER A 384 11.35 21.47 -23.08
C SER A 384 12.71 21.38 -23.78
N LEU A 385 13.59 20.46 -23.35
CA LEU A 385 14.91 20.21 -23.94
C LEU A 385 15.74 21.50 -24.19
N GLY A 386 15.74 22.37 -23.19
CA GLY A 386 16.53 23.61 -23.18
C GLY A 386 15.83 24.86 -23.75
N SER A 387 14.75 24.74 -24.53
CA SER A 387 14.02 25.89 -25.06
C SER A 387 12.52 25.67 -25.08
N ARG A 388 11.77 26.52 -24.40
CA ARG A 388 10.29 26.50 -24.42
C ARG A 388 9.71 27.15 -25.68
N ALA A 389 10.48 27.96 -26.38
CA ALA A 389 10.01 28.70 -27.54
C ALA A 389 10.14 27.91 -28.86
N ASN A 390 11.01 26.91 -28.90
CA ASN A 390 11.27 26.14 -30.13
C ASN A 390 10.51 24.79 -30.08
N ARG A 391 9.90 24.40 -31.18
CA ARG A 391 9.33 23.07 -31.36
C ARG A 391 10.43 22.02 -31.48
N LYS A 392 10.19 20.83 -30.97
CA LYS A 392 11.10 19.66 -31.08
C LYS A 392 10.37 18.58 -31.84
N GLN A 393 11.10 17.91 -32.69
CA GLN A 393 10.67 16.68 -33.34
C GLN A 393 11.51 15.54 -32.75
N LEU A 394 10.90 14.70 -31.91
CA LEU A 394 11.50 13.44 -31.51
C LEU A 394 11.61 12.51 -32.72
N THR A 395 12.72 11.80 -32.82
CA THR A 395 13.00 10.87 -33.91
C THR A 395 13.30 9.46 -33.39
N ALA A 396 13.97 9.34 -32.27
CA ALA A 396 14.29 8.05 -31.69
C ALA A 396 14.46 8.13 -30.17
N VAL A 397 14.29 6.99 -29.51
CA VAL A 397 14.47 6.78 -28.08
C VAL A 397 15.35 5.57 -27.83
N SER A 398 16.16 5.62 -26.76
CA SER A 398 16.92 4.49 -26.25
C SER A 398 16.81 4.46 -24.73
N VAL A 399 16.13 3.45 -24.18
CA VAL A 399 16.05 3.21 -22.74
C VAL A 399 17.29 2.42 -22.30
N ILE A 400 17.96 2.93 -21.27
CA ILE A 400 19.06 2.21 -20.62
C ILE A 400 18.46 1.42 -19.48
N SER A 401 18.44 0.11 -19.60
CA SER A 401 17.86 -0.81 -18.61
C SER A 401 18.72 -2.03 -18.42
N SER A 402 18.64 -2.65 -17.24
CA SER A 402 19.21 -3.96 -16.98
C SER A 402 18.10 -4.99 -16.73
N HIS A 403 18.30 -6.17 -17.26
CA HIS A 403 17.35 -7.28 -17.17
C HIS A 403 18.09 -8.61 -17.36
N SER A 404 17.50 -9.73 -16.91
CA SER A 404 18.13 -11.06 -16.97
C SER A 404 17.82 -11.83 -18.27
N ALA A 405 16.79 -11.40 -19.02
CA ALA A 405 16.38 -12.00 -20.30
C ALA A 405 15.94 -10.87 -21.26
N PRO A 406 15.85 -11.08 -22.59
CA PRO A 406 15.38 -10.06 -23.53
C PRO A 406 14.06 -9.44 -23.11
N ALA A 407 13.98 -8.11 -23.11
CA ALA A 407 12.79 -7.35 -22.73
C ALA A 407 12.25 -6.55 -23.91
N SER A 408 10.94 -6.62 -24.13
CA SER A 408 10.26 -5.87 -25.17
C SER A 408 9.69 -4.58 -24.62
N PHE A 409 10.24 -3.45 -25.05
CA PHE A 409 9.75 -2.13 -24.69
C PHE A 409 8.87 -1.55 -25.80
N THR A 410 7.73 -1.01 -25.42
CA THR A 410 6.86 -0.22 -26.29
C THR A 410 6.98 1.25 -25.91
N TYR A 411 7.18 2.10 -26.90
CA TYR A 411 7.37 3.53 -26.71
C TYR A 411 6.30 4.33 -27.45
N ASP A 412 5.79 5.39 -26.80
CA ASP A 412 4.96 6.42 -27.43
C ASP A 412 5.61 7.78 -27.20
N GLY A 413 5.91 8.49 -28.30
CA GLY A 413 6.29 9.89 -28.22
C GLY A 413 5.09 10.76 -27.91
N LEU A 414 5.16 11.56 -26.87
CA LEU A 414 4.12 12.45 -26.42
C LEU A 414 4.60 13.90 -26.48
N ALA A 415 3.69 14.81 -26.82
CA ALA A 415 4.00 16.22 -26.98
C ALA A 415 2.89 17.09 -26.38
N ASP A 416 3.29 18.28 -25.90
CA ASP A 416 2.41 19.36 -25.46
C ASP A 416 1.34 18.88 -24.48
N PHE A 417 1.78 18.05 -23.51
CA PHE A 417 0.99 17.51 -22.40
C PHE A 417 -0.14 16.55 -22.79
N SER A 418 -0.16 16.09 -24.06
CA SER A 418 -1.08 15.03 -24.49
C SER A 418 -0.61 13.66 -23.94
N LEU A 419 -1.55 12.90 -23.38
CA LEU A 419 -1.29 11.57 -22.80
C LEU A 419 -1.87 10.43 -23.68
N VAL A 420 -2.12 10.69 -24.96
CA VAL A 420 -2.68 9.70 -25.88
C VAL A 420 -1.63 8.70 -26.33
N LEU A 421 -1.74 7.46 -25.87
CA LEU A 421 -0.92 6.33 -26.27
C LEU A 421 -1.44 5.72 -27.58
N ARG A 422 -0.56 5.47 -28.54
CA ARG A 422 -0.94 5.05 -29.91
C ARG A 422 -0.42 3.65 -30.26
N ASN A 423 0.69 3.23 -29.70
CA ASN A 423 1.32 1.98 -30.04
C ASN A 423 0.69 0.82 -29.26
N THR A 424 0.52 -0.32 -29.93
CA THR A 424 0.07 -1.56 -29.28
C THR A 424 1.17 -2.07 -28.36
N LEU A 425 0.79 -2.51 -27.17
CA LEU A 425 1.73 -3.11 -26.20
C LEU A 425 2.20 -4.47 -26.74
N GLN A 426 3.52 -4.66 -26.73
CA GLN A 426 4.15 -5.91 -27.16
C GLN A 426 4.43 -6.80 -25.95
N ASP A 427 4.21 -8.09 -26.12
CA ASP A 427 4.59 -9.09 -25.13
C ASP A 427 6.10 -9.31 -25.13
N ASP A 428 6.65 -9.74 -23.99
CA ASP A 428 8.01 -10.27 -23.95
C ASP A 428 8.14 -11.40 -24.97
N ALA A 429 9.25 -11.39 -25.70
CA ALA A 429 9.61 -12.55 -26.47
C ALA A 429 9.73 -13.74 -25.50
N THR A 430 8.86 -14.71 -25.65
CA THR A 430 9.12 -16.02 -25.04
C THR A 430 10.40 -16.52 -25.71
N SER A 431 11.48 -16.64 -24.94
CA SER A 431 12.66 -17.34 -25.42
C SER A 431 12.30 -18.82 -25.56
N SER A 432 11.67 -19.19 -26.64
CA SER A 432 11.72 -20.55 -27.15
C SER A 432 13.12 -20.72 -27.72
N GLY A 433 14.10 -20.95 -26.87
CA GLY A 433 15.40 -21.39 -27.30
C GLY A 433 15.14 -22.68 -28.10
N GLY A 434 15.52 -22.71 -29.37
CA GLY A 434 15.38 -23.89 -30.18
C GLY A 434 16.23 -25.03 -29.62
N GLU A 435 15.63 -26.17 -29.37
CA GLU A 435 16.37 -27.39 -29.09
C GLU A 435 16.98 -27.90 -30.40
N TRP A 436 18.25 -28.27 -30.36
CA TRP A 436 19.08 -28.63 -31.51
C TRP A 436 18.48 -29.69 -32.45
N ASP A 437 17.63 -30.56 -31.92
CA ASP A 437 17.02 -31.67 -32.68
C ASP A 437 15.56 -31.44 -33.07
N SER A 438 14.91 -30.34 -32.64
CA SER A 438 13.47 -30.14 -32.87
C SER A 438 13.08 -28.80 -33.49
N SER A 439 14.04 -27.88 -33.67
CA SER A 439 13.76 -26.53 -34.13
C SER A 439 14.20 -26.26 -35.56
N GLU A 440 13.38 -25.54 -36.35
CA GLU A 440 13.70 -25.14 -37.73
C GLU A 440 14.76 -24.05 -37.78
N TRP A 441 15.78 -24.21 -38.64
CA TRP A 441 16.97 -23.34 -38.74
C TRP A 441 16.64 -21.89 -39.10
N ASP A 442 15.61 -21.65 -39.87
CA ASP A 442 15.24 -20.32 -40.38
C ASP A 442 14.22 -19.58 -39.53
N VAL A 443 13.65 -20.23 -38.50
CA VAL A 443 12.54 -19.69 -37.67
C VAL A 443 12.97 -19.47 -36.22
N THR A 444 14.03 -20.15 -35.79
CA THR A 444 14.44 -20.15 -34.39
C THR A 444 15.62 -19.23 -34.14
N ASP A 445 15.51 -18.35 -33.12
CA ASP A 445 16.62 -17.52 -32.69
C ASP A 445 17.65 -18.35 -31.90
N TRP A 446 18.74 -18.76 -32.58
CA TRP A 446 19.85 -19.54 -32.03
C TRP A 446 20.75 -18.77 -31.07
N SER A 447 20.59 -17.42 -30.99
CA SER A 447 21.41 -16.57 -30.13
C SER A 447 21.04 -16.70 -28.62
N THR A 448 19.92 -17.36 -28.30
CA THR A 448 19.41 -17.49 -26.93
C THR A 448 19.72 -18.82 -26.26
N GLY A 449 20.42 -19.76 -26.92
CA GLY A 449 20.82 -21.08 -26.38
C GLY A 449 21.98 -21.04 -25.37
N GLY A 450 22.48 -19.90 -24.99
CA GLY A 450 23.45 -19.75 -23.90
C GLY A 450 22.70 -19.58 -22.57
N ILE A 451 22.97 -20.48 -21.61
CA ILE A 451 22.66 -20.23 -20.19
C ILE A 451 23.07 -18.81 -19.88
N PRO A 452 22.18 -17.92 -19.43
CA PRO A 452 22.60 -16.58 -19.00
C PRO A 452 23.58 -16.79 -17.85
N THR A 453 24.84 -16.70 -18.10
CA THR A 453 25.83 -16.46 -17.06
C THR A 453 25.35 -15.21 -16.35
N ALA A 454 25.30 -15.25 -15.02
CA ALA A 454 24.75 -14.24 -14.10
C ALA A 454 25.34 -12.82 -14.35
N GLY A 455 24.98 -12.19 -15.46
CA GLY A 455 25.33 -10.83 -15.84
C GLY A 455 24.07 -10.15 -16.36
N ALA A 456 23.72 -9.02 -15.74
CA ALA A 456 22.60 -8.22 -16.22
C ALA A 456 22.85 -7.79 -17.67
N LEU A 457 21.93 -8.16 -18.58
CA LEU A 457 21.91 -7.62 -19.93
C LEU A 457 21.58 -6.13 -19.86
N VAL A 458 22.36 -5.29 -20.53
CA VAL A 458 22.08 -3.86 -20.64
C VAL A 458 21.61 -3.55 -22.04
N THR A 459 20.35 -3.16 -22.17
CA THR A 459 19.80 -2.71 -23.47
C THR A 459 20.13 -1.26 -23.71
N LYS A 460 20.65 -0.96 -24.91
CA LYS A 460 21.00 0.38 -25.40
C LYS A 460 20.51 0.63 -26.84
N GLY A 461 19.59 -0.19 -27.32
CA GLY A 461 19.09 -0.12 -28.69
C GLY A 461 18.25 1.12 -28.95
N TRP A 462 18.47 1.82 -30.06
CA TRP A 462 17.63 2.91 -30.51
C TRP A 462 16.36 2.37 -31.21
N LYS A 463 15.22 2.91 -30.83
CA LYS A 463 13.92 2.64 -31.46
C LYS A 463 13.33 3.94 -32.00
N ASN A 464 12.64 3.85 -33.14
CA ASN A 464 11.92 4.99 -33.71
C ASN A 464 10.82 5.45 -32.75
N CYS A 465 10.75 6.75 -32.51
CA CYS A 465 9.75 7.35 -31.66
C CYS A 465 9.45 8.77 -32.18
N HIS A 466 8.21 9.04 -32.52
CA HIS A 466 7.84 10.30 -33.17
C HIS A 466 6.89 11.12 -32.31
N ALA A 467 7.26 12.35 -32.06
CA ALA A 467 6.41 13.39 -31.48
C ALA A 467 6.89 14.76 -31.93
N ILE A 468 5.99 15.72 -32.08
CA ILE A 468 6.34 17.10 -32.43
C ILE A 468 5.61 18.04 -31.48
N GLY A 469 6.33 18.86 -30.75
CA GLY A 469 5.77 19.83 -29.80
C GLY A 469 6.81 20.69 -29.12
N TYR A 470 6.37 21.59 -28.27
CA TYR A 470 7.20 22.49 -27.47
C TYR A 470 7.78 21.79 -26.22
N ALA A 471 6.96 20.94 -25.60
CA ALA A 471 7.39 20.06 -24.51
C ALA A 471 7.13 18.61 -24.95
N VAL A 472 8.11 17.74 -24.75
CA VAL A 472 8.06 16.35 -25.22
C VAL A 472 8.43 15.39 -24.10
N THR A 473 7.89 14.20 -24.15
CA THR A 473 8.27 13.06 -23.31
C THR A 473 8.06 11.76 -24.08
N VAL A 474 8.47 10.65 -23.49
CA VAL A 474 8.26 9.31 -24.05
C VAL A 474 7.62 8.43 -23.00
N SER A 475 6.45 7.87 -23.30
CA SER A 475 5.88 6.80 -22.51
C SER A 475 6.70 5.52 -22.68
N VAL A 476 7.04 4.88 -21.59
CA VAL A 476 7.78 3.62 -21.56
C VAL A 476 6.86 2.54 -20.99
N ARG A 477 6.53 1.54 -21.81
CA ARG A 477 5.64 0.44 -21.43
C ARG A 477 6.30 -0.91 -21.66
N ILE A 478 6.06 -1.83 -20.73
CA ILE A 478 6.49 -3.22 -20.82
C ILE A 478 5.34 -4.13 -20.43
N ARG A 479 5.38 -5.36 -20.92
CA ARG A 479 4.47 -6.43 -20.53
C ARG A 479 5.27 -7.69 -20.31
N GLN A 480 5.59 -8.00 -19.06
CA GLN A 480 6.57 -9.01 -18.65
C GLN A 480 5.95 -10.10 -17.77
N ARG A 481 6.61 -11.26 -17.70
CA ARG A 481 6.32 -12.31 -16.71
C ARG A 481 7.55 -13.10 -16.25
N ALA A 482 8.71 -12.90 -16.85
CA ALA A 482 9.89 -13.75 -16.64
C ALA A 482 10.96 -13.09 -15.75
N GLN A 483 10.92 -11.77 -15.58
CA GLN A 483 12.03 -11.03 -14.98
C GLN A 483 11.58 -9.69 -14.40
N VAL A 484 12.37 -9.16 -13.49
CA VAL A 484 12.28 -7.78 -13.01
C VAL A 484 13.24 -6.93 -13.84
N ILE A 485 12.81 -5.75 -14.25
CA ILE A 485 13.56 -4.82 -15.10
C ILE A 485 13.93 -3.59 -14.28
N ASN A 486 15.20 -3.17 -14.37
CA ASN A 486 15.68 -1.91 -13.79
C ASN A 486 15.92 -0.90 -14.91
N TRP A 487 15.30 0.26 -14.82
CA TRP A 487 15.40 1.36 -15.77
C TRP A 487 16.20 2.52 -15.17
N TYR A 488 17.31 2.91 -15.82
CA TYR A 488 18.26 3.91 -15.31
C TYR A 488 18.09 5.29 -15.94
N SER A 489 17.93 5.33 -17.27
CA SER A 489 17.80 6.58 -18.01
C SER A 489 17.17 6.36 -19.39
N THR A 490 16.77 7.45 -20.02
CA THR A 490 16.22 7.45 -21.38
C THR A 490 16.99 8.46 -22.23
N ASN A 491 17.58 8.00 -23.31
CA ASN A 491 18.20 8.86 -24.30
C ASN A 491 17.17 9.22 -25.36
N LEU A 492 17.04 10.49 -25.64
CA LEU A 492 16.15 11.04 -26.68
C LEU A 492 16.97 11.62 -27.81
N GLN A 493 16.61 11.29 -29.05
CA GLN A 493 17.14 11.94 -30.23
C GLN A 493 16.08 12.85 -30.85
N TYR A 494 16.43 14.09 -31.09
CA TYR A 494 15.49 15.09 -31.60
C TYR A 494 16.13 16.08 -32.55
N ARG A 495 15.29 16.78 -33.31
CA ARG A 495 15.63 17.94 -34.11
C ARG A 495 14.89 19.15 -33.59
N SER A 496 15.56 20.30 -33.56
CA SER A 496 14.87 21.58 -33.41
C SER A 496 14.12 21.87 -34.70
N ALA A 497 12.80 21.97 -34.60
CA ALA A 497 11.94 22.38 -35.70
C ALA A 497 11.58 23.85 -35.46
N GLY A 498 12.00 24.75 -36.29
CA GLY A 498 11.95 26.21 -36.15
C GLY A 498 10.73 26.79 -35.44
N VAL A 499 10.77 28.09 -35.19
CA VAL A 499 9.59 28.88 -34.74
C VAL A 499 8.70 29.10 -35.98
N PHE A 500 7.42 28.64 -35.91
CA PHE A 500 6.42 29.04 -36.87
C PHE A 500 5.46 30.01 -36.20
#